data_69f865a9e7898609388b07ceb6b5fe65
#
_entry.id   69f865a9e7898609388b07ceb6b5fe65
#
_cell.length_a   1.000
_cell.length_b   1.000
_cell.length_c   1.000
_cell.angle_alpha   90.00
_cell.angle_beta   90.00
_cell.angle_gamma   90.00
#
_symmetry.space_group_name_H-M   'P 1'
#
loop_
_entity.id
_entity.type
_entity.pdbx_description
1 polymer ?
#
loop_
_entity_poly.entity_id
_entity_poly.type
_entity_poly.pdbx_seq_one_letter_code
_entity_poly.pdbx_strand_id
1 'polypeptide(L)'
;MKADIEEIDRHLANIVEYTVDWFRMLKEKYGKGFPRRTELRNFDTIDSTKVVEANEKLYINREEGFIGTGLKKDEFIANCSDLDDVIIIFRDGRYIITPVADKKFVGKNILYANVFKKNDKRTIYNVVYRDGKEGTHYIKRFAVTSVVRDREYDVTQGTPDSRIVYFTANPNGEAEVIKVTLKPNPRIRRIIFEEDFSQINIK
;
A
#
# COMPACT_ATOMS: atom_id res chain seq x y z
N MET A 1 5.38 62.43 26.13
CA MET A 1 5.79 62.91 24.77
C MET A 1 7.21 62.49 24.43
N LYS A 2 8.30 62.92 25.14
CA LYS A 2 9.66 62.51 24.73
C LYS A 2 9.87 60.97 24.90
N ALA A 3 9.47 60.42 26.03
CA ALA A 3 9.53 59.01 26.30
C ALA A 3 8.76 58.16 25.30
N ASP A 4 7.60 58.66 24.84
CA ASP A 4 6.74 57.95 23.86
C ASP A 4 7.40 57.92 22.45
N ILE A 5 8.14 58.99 22.13
CA ILE A 5 8.86 59.06 20.87
C ILE A 5 10.05 58.08 20.88
N GLU A 6 10.81 58.04 21.99
CA GLU A 6 11.95 57.09 22.13
C GLU A 6 11.48 55.63 22.14
N GLU A 7 10.29 55.33 22.63
CA GLU A 7 9.69 54.04 22.57
C GLU A 7 9.28 53.65 21.15
N ILE A 8 8.66 54.58 20.41
CA ILE A 8 8.29 54.37 18.99
C ILE A 8 9.53 54.14 18.16
N ASP A 9 10.59 54.94 18.34
CA ASP A 9 11.83 54.81 17.59
C ASP A 9 12.50 53.45 17.85
N ARG A 10 12.43 52.90 19.08
CA ARG A 10 12.93 51.60 19.44
C ARG A 10 12.13 50.47 18.73
N HIS A 11 10.80 50.62 18.68
CA HIS A 11 9.92 49.68 18.00
C HIS A 11 10.15 49.71 16.49
N LEU A 12 10.41 50.87 15.89
CA LEU A 12 10.75 51.01 14.47
C LEU A 12 12.11 50.38 14.15
N ALA A 13 13.10 50.53 15.04
CA ALA A 13 14.42 49.89 14.83
C ALA A 13 14.35 48.35 14.88
N ASN A 14 13.40 47.79 15.64
CA ASN A 14 13.22 46.34 15.82
C ASN A 14 11.82 45.87 15.38
N ILE A 15 11.35 46.37 14.26
CA ILE A 15 9.96 46.20 13.81
C ILE A 15 9.52 44.73 13.69
N VAL A 16 10.43 43.82 13.28
CA VAL A 16 10.14 42.39 13.17
C VAL A 16 9.85 41.77 14.52
N GLU A 17 10.71 42.02 15.52
CA GLU A 17 10.55 41.46 16.85
C GLU A 17 9.27 42.05 17.53
N TYR A 18 9.08 43.36 17.42
CA TYR A 18 7.87 44.02 17.91
C TYR A 18 6.61 43.43 17.30
N THR A 19 6.60 43.17 15.98
CA THR A 19 5.45 42.60 15.28
C THR A 19 5.18 41.18 15.74
N VAL A 20 6.22 40.38 15.93
CA VAL A 20 6.09 38.99 16.42
C VAL A 20 5.49 38.99 17.83
N ASP A 21 5.97 39.87 18.74
CA ASP A 21 5.48 39.94 20.11
C ASP A 21 4.04 40.51 20.19
N TRP A 22 3.70 41.44 19.32
CA TRP A 22 2.33 41.93 19.15
C TRP A 22 1.38 40.79 18.77
N PHE A 23 1.73 39.96 17.77
CA PHE A 23 0.89 38.82 17.38
C PHE A 23 0.84 37.74 18.46
N ARG A 24 1.89 37.53 19.24
CA ARG A 24 1.88 36.63 20.39
C ARG A 24 0.89 37.08 21.42
N MET A 25 0.91 38.38 21.80
CA MET A 25 -0.04 38.97 22.73
C MET A 25 -1.49 38.85 22.22
N LEU A 26 -1.73 39.12 20.94
CA LEU A 26 -3.07 38.95 20.36
C LEU A 26 -3.54 37.49 20.42
N LYS A 27 -2.64 36.55 20.15
CA LYS A 27 -2.94 35.13 20.26
C LYS A 27 -3.31 34.71 21.69
N GLU A 28 -2.61 35.19 22.69
CA GLU A 28 -2.91 34.90 24.09
C GLU A 28 -4.25 35.52 24.51
N LYS A 29 -4.51 36.74 24.11
CA LYS A 29 -5.72 37.50 24.52
C LYS A 29 -6.98 37.00 23.79
N TYR A 30 -6.90 36.68 22.54
CA TYR A 30 -8.07 36.38 21.69
C TYR A 30 -8.06 34.98 21.09
N GLY A 31 -6.95 34.25 21.08
CA GLY A 31 -6.78 32.99 20.34
C GLY A 31 -7.58 31.82 20.92
N LYS A 32 -8.04 31.87 22.16
CA LYS A 32 -8.77 30.75 22.81
C LYS A 32 -10.07 30.38 22.09
N GLY A 33 -10.74 31.36 21.47
CA GLY A 33 -11.97 31.13 20.70
C GLY A 33 -11.75 30.75 19.22
N PHE A 34 -10.52 30.79 18.74
CA PHE A 34 -10.17 30.61 17.32
C PHE A 34 -9.06 29.56 17.13
N PRO A 35 -9.34 28.26 17.33
CA PRO A 35 -8.35 27.24 17.11
C PRO A 35 -7.95 27.22 15.63
N ARG A 36 -6.67 27.02 15.39
CA ARG A 36 -6.14 26.92 14.02
C ARG A 36 -6.75 25.71 13.30
N ARG A 37 -7.45 25.94 12.19
CA ARG A 37 -8.07 24.92 11.36
C ARG A 37 -7.21 24.54 10.13
N THR A 38 -6.12 25.28 9.89
CA THR A 38 -5.21 25.06 8.76
C THR A 38 -3.88 24.50 9.22
N GLU A 39 -3.34 23.57 8.47
CA GLU A 39 -2.01 23.01 8.65
C GLU A 39 -1.06 23.60 7.60
N LEU A 40 0.11 24.09 8.02
CA LEU A 40 1.15 24.52 7.09
C LEU A 40 1.94 23.29 6.65
N ARG A 41 1.92 23.01 5.36
CA ARG A 41 2.73 21.95 4.74
C ARG A 41 3.61 22.54 3.67
N ASN A 42 4.84 22.04 3.56
CA ASN A 42 5.69 22.34 2.42
C ASN A 42 5.16 21.62 1.19
N PHE A 43 5.18 22.29 0.04
CA PHE A 43 4.74 21.70 -1.22
C PHE A 43 5.55 20.46 -1.62
N ASP A 44 6.82 20.39 -1.21
CA ASP A 44 7.72 19.25 -1.48
C ASP A 44 7.30 17.96 -0.78
N THR A 45 6.38 18.03 0.20
CA THR A 45 5.85 16.87 0.93
C THR A 45 4.44 16.46 0.51
N ILE A 46 3.84 17.18 -0.46
CA ILE A 46 2.55 16.79 -1.02
C ILE A 46 2.80 15.68 -2.03
N ASP A 47 2.63 14.43 -1.60
CA ASP A 47 2.53 13.30 -2.52
C ASP A 47 1.34 13.57 -3.46
N SER A 48 1.61 13.79 -4.73
CA SER A 48 0.59 14.04 -5.75
C SER A 48 -0.46 12.91 -5.78
N THR A 49 -0.06 11.70 -5.44
CA THR A 49 -0.94 10.52 -5.31
C THR A 49 -1.99 10.61 -4.18
N LYS A 50 -1.79 11.47 -3.18
CA LYS A 50 -2.77 11.65 -2.09
C LYS A 50 -3.88 12.66 -2.39
N VAL A 51 -3.70 13.48 -3.42
CA VAL A 51 -4.63 14.56 -3.80
C VAL A 51 -5.55 14.13 -4.95
N VAL A 52 -5.20 13.06 -5.64
CA VAL A 52 -5.94 12.58 -6.80
C VAL A 52 -7.13 11.74 -6.35
N GLU A 53 -8.32 12.15 -6.77
CA GLU A 53 -9.54 11.36 -6.57
C GLU A 53 -9.52 10.11 -7.46
N ALA A 54 -10.02 8.99 -6.93
CA ALA A 54 -10.15 7.74 -7.68
C ALA A 54 -11.33 7.83 -8.66
N ASN A 55 -11.12 8.45 -9.81
CA ASN A 55 -12.14 8.71 -10.82
C ASN A 55 -12.29 7.60 -11.85
N GLU A 56 -11.37 6.65 -11.86
CA GLU A 56 -11.33 5.55 -12.82
C GLU A 56 -11.69 4.22 -12.17
N LYS A 57 -12.14 3.27 -12.97
CA LYS A 57 -12.45 1.90 -12.53
C LYS A 57 -11.48 0.93 -13.17
N LEU A 58 -10.81 0.15 -12.35
CA LEU A 58 -9.86 -0.87 -12.78
C LEU A 58 -10.59 -2.20 -13.02
N TYR A 59 -10.33 -2.81 -14.17
CA TYR A 59 -10.87 -4.09 -14.58
C TYR A 59 -9.76 -5.07 -14.97
N ILE A 60 -10.06 -6.36 -14.92
CA ILE A 60 -9.11 -7.43 -15.27
C ILE A 60 -9.78 -8.51 -16.11
N ASN A 61 -9.06 -8.97 -17.13
CA ASN A 61 -9.36 -10.19 -17.85
C ASN A 61 -8.30 -11.25 -17.53
N ARG A 62 -8.67 -12.18 -16.63
CA ARG A 62 -7.73 -13.20 -16.13
C ARG A 62 -7.38 -14.25 -17.17
N GLU A 63 -8.29 -14.52 -18.11
CA GLU A 63 -8.11 -15.54 -19.15
C GLU A 63 -7.14 -15.06 -20.24
N GLU A 64 -7.33 -13.83 -20.68
CA GLU A 64 -6.49 -13.21 -21.69
C GLU A 64 -5.22 -12.57 -21.12
N GLY A 65 -5.20 -12.24 -19.80
CA GLY A 65 -4.07 -11.64 -19.11
C GLY A 65 -3.95 -10.14 -19.31
N PHE A 66 -5.07 -9.43 -19.42
CA PHE A 66 -5.12 -7.98 -19.53
C PHE A 66 -5.66 -7.33 -18.26
N ILE A 67 -5.16 -6.13 -17.97
CA ILE A 67 -5.66 -5.25 -16.91
C ILE A 67 -5.75 -3.82 -17.45
N GLY A 68 -6.74 -3.05 -16.99
CA GLY A 68 -6.89 -1.66 -17.40
C GLY A 68 -8.26 -1.05 -17.13
N THR A 69 -8.36 0.25 -17.37
CA THR A 69 -9.60 1.02 -17.15
C THR A 69 -10.57 0.91 -18.32
N GLY A 70 -10.09 0.59 -19.54
CA GLY A 70 -10.89 0.41 -20.74
C GLY A 70 -11.63 -0.94 -20.84
N LEU A 71 -11.36 -1.90 -19.96
CA LEU A 71 -11.89 -3.26 -19.97
C LEU A 71 -13.28 -3.36 -19.29
N LYS A 72 -14.21 -2.49 -19.61
CA LYS A 72 -15.51 -2.32 -18.92
C LYS A 72 -16.43 -3.55 -18.91
N LYS A 73 -16.14 -4.57 -19.73
CA LYS A 73 -16.92 -5.83 -19.82
C LYS A 73 -16.35 -6.95 -18.95
N ASP A 74 -15.17 -6.74 -18.39
CA ASP A 74 -14.42 -7.73 -17.61
C ASP A 74 -14.64 -7.56 -16.10
N GLU A 75 -13.94 -8.32 -15.28
CA GLU A 75 -14.06 -8.32 -13.82
C GLU A 75 -13.61 -6.97 -13.23
N PHE A 76 -14.49 -6.30 -12.50
CA PHE A 76 -14.14 -5.07 -11.75
C PHE A 76 -13.31 -5.40 -10.52
N ILE A 77 -12.23 -4.65 -10.29
CA ILE A 77 -11.33 -4.83 -9.14
C ILE A 77 -11.54 -3.73 -8.09
N ALA A 78 -11.29 -2.48 -8.47
CA ALA A 78 -11.29 -1.35 -7.55
C ALA A 78 -11.44 -0.01 -8.30
N ASN A 79 -11.76 1.04 -7.56
CA ASN A 79 -11.61 2.40 -8.07
C ASN A 79 -10.12 2.81 -7.95
N CYS A 80 -9.62 3.49 -8.95
CA CYS A 80 -8.23 3.94 -9.04
C CYS A 80 -8.14 5.31 -9.70
N SER A 81 -6.94 5.85 -9.72
CA SER A 81 -6.56 7.00 -10.49
C SER A 81 -5.59 6.57 -11.61
N ASP A 82 -5.46 7.41 -12.62
CA ASP A 82 -4.45 7.27 -13.70
C ASP A 82 -3.00 7.34 -13.18
N LEU A 83 -2.79 7.90 -11.98
CA LEU A 83 -1.47 7.98 -11.32
C LEU A 83 -1.16 6.80 -10.40
N ASP A 84 -2.13 5.93 -10.15
CA ASP A 84 -1.96 4.78 -9.27
C ASP A 84 -1.13 3.67 -9.93
N ASP A 85 -0.55 2.84 -9.08
CA ASP A 85 0.08 1.59 -9.46
C ASP A 85 -0.84 0.40 -9.12
N VAL A 86 -0.71 -0.67 -9.86
CA VAL A 86 -1.44 -1.92 -9.63
C VAL A 86 -0.44 -3.03 -9.33
N ILE A 87 -0.67 -3.78 -8.25
CA ILE A 87 0.04 -5.02 -7.96
C ILE A 87 -0.71 -6.19 -8.58
N ILE A 88 0.03 -7.06 -9.25
CA ILE A 88 -0.49 -8.27 -9.87
C ILE A 88 0.34 -9.44 -9.39
N ILE A 89 -0.30 -10.46 -8.83
CA ILE A 89 0.33 -11.68 -8.34
C ILE A 89 -0.18 -12.85 -9.17
N PHE A 90 0.75 -13.67 -9.65
CA PHE A 90 0.48 -14.82 -10.51
C PHE A 90 0.47 -16.13 -9.71
N ARG A 91 -0.16 -17.16 -10.27
CA ARG A 91 -0.24 -18.48 -9.62
C ARG A 91 1.12 -19.19 -9.50
N ASP A 92 2.09 -18.84 -10.33
CA ASP A 92 3.46 -19.36 -10.27
C ASP A 92 4.33 -18.72 -9.18
N GLY A 93 3.83 -17.67 -8.51
CA GLY A 93 4.51 -16.95 -7.42
C GLY A 93 5.18 -15.67 -7.88
N ARG A 94 5.24 -15.38 -9.17
CA ARG A 94 5.72 -14.08 -9.63
C ARG A 94 4.74 -12.98 -9.28
N TYR A 95 5.24 -11.77 -9.09
CA TYR A 95 4.42 -10.57 -9.02
C TYR A 95 5.09 -9.39 -9.71
N ILE A 96 4.27 -8.49 -10.18
CA ILE A 96 4.70 -7.26 -10.87
C ILE A 96 3.87 -6.08 -10.37
N ILE A 97 4.47 -4.91 -10.35
CA ILE A 97 3.77 -3.66 -10.12
C ILE A 97 3.91 -2.78 -11.35
N THR A 98 2.76 -2.31 -11.84
CA THR A 98 2.68 -1.56 -13.08
C THR A 98 1.76 -0.36 -12.91
N PRO A 99 2.02 0.78 -13.57
CA PRO A 99 1.08 1.91 -13.55
C PRO A 99 -0.26 1.52 -14.19
N VAL A 100 -1.33 2.16 -13.72
CA VAL A 100 -2.64 2.07 -14.34
C VAL A 100 -2.54 2.49 -15.81
N ALA A 101 -3.22 1.78 -16.69
CA ALA A 101 -3.29 2.07 -18.11
C ALA A 101 -4.69 1.71 -18.63
N ASP A 102 -5.05 2.20 -19.81
CA ASP A 102 -6.33 1.88 -20.43
C ASP A 102 -6.48 0.37 -20.72
N LYS A 103 -5.43 -0.24 -21.30
CA LYS A 103 -5.34 -1.69 -21.52
C LYS A 103 -3.88 -2.13 -21.54
N LYS A 104 -3.45 -2.98 -20.60
CA LYS A 104 -2.10 -3.51 -20.56
C LYS A 104 -2.11 -5.02 -20.46
N PHE A 105 -1.31 -5.69 -21.30
CA PHE A 105 -1.04 -7.12 -21.18
C PHE A 105 -0.01 -7.34 -20.07
N VAL A 106 -0.35 -8.16 -19.09
CA VAL A 106 0.51 -8.45 -17.94
C VAL A 106 0.86 -9.93 -17.82
N GLY A 107 0.19 -10.78 -18.59
CA GLY A 107 0.41 -12.23 -18.59
C GLY A 107 -0.79 -13.00 -18.04
N LYS A 108 -0.83 -14.28 -18.38
CA LYS A 108 -1.90 -15.21 -17.95
C LYS A 108 -1.65 -15.76 -16.54
N ASN A 109 -2.62 -16.50 -16.01
CA ASN A 109 -2.57 -17.12 -14.67
C ASN A 109 -2.54 -16.12 -13.51
N ILE A 110 -3.22 -14.99 -13.66
CA ILE A 110 -3.33 -13.99 -12.61
C ILE A 110 -4.14 -14.57 -11.45
N LEU A 111 -3.54 -14.54 -10.25
CA LEU A 111 -4.17 -14.98 -9.01
C LEU A 111 -4.87 -13.82 -8.30
N TYR A 112 -4.18 -12.68 -8.19
CA TYR A 112 -4.64 -11.51 -7.48
C TYR A 112 -4.20 -10.24 -8.19
N ALA A 113 -5.05 -9.22 -8.17
CA ALA A 113 -4.69 -7.87 -8.59
C ALA A 113 -5.45 -6.84 -7.75
N ASN A 114 -4.81 -5.74 -7.41
CA ASN A 114 -5.42 -4.61 -6.72
C ASN A 114 -4.58 -3.35 -6.88
N VAL A 115 -5.14 -2.20 -6.51
CA VAL A 115 -4.39 -0.94 -6.45
C VAL A 115 -3.27 -1.05 -5.41
N PHE A 116 -2.06 -0.68 -5.81
CA PHE A 116 -0.87 -0.73 -4.97
C PHE A 116 -0.61 0.62 -4.32
N LYS A 117 -0.47 0.62 -2.99
CA LYS A 117 -0.08 1.81 -2.22
C LYS A 117 1.38 1.70 -1.80
N LYS A 118 2.23 2.54 -2.37
CA LYS A 118 3.64 2.61 -2.00
C LYS A 118 3.80 2.93 -0.51
N ASN A 119 4.75 2.25 0.16
CA ASN A 119 5.03 2.37 1.60
C ASN A 119 3.87 1.93 2.51
N ASP A 120 2.87 1.23 2.01
CA ASP A 120 1.84 0.64 2.86
C ASP A 120 2.40 -0.59 3.58
N LYS A 121 2.55 -0.48 4.91
CA LYS A 121 3.00 -1.57 5.79
C LYS A 121 1.84 -2.33 6.44
N ARG A 122 0.60 -1.89 6.23
CA ARG A 122 -0.59 -2.50 6.82
C ARG A 122 -1.13 -3.64 5.99
N THR A 123 -1.02 -3.55 4.67
CA THR A 123 -1.45 -4.63 3.78
C THR A 123 -0.46 -5.78 3.84
N ILE A 124 -0.90 -6.87 4.46
CA ILE A 124 -0.12 -8.10 4.62
C ILE A 124 -0.69 -9.19 3.74
N TYR A 125 0.20 -9.86 3.02
CA TYR A 125 -0.12 -11.00 2.17
C TYR A 125 0.25 -12.30 2.89
N ASN A 126 -0.73 -13.20 3.03
CA ASN A 126 -0.51 -14.54 3.56
C ASN A 126 -0.52 -15.52 2.38
N VAL A 127 0.48 -16.37 2.30
CA VAL A 127 0.66 -17.28 1.18
C VAL A 127 1.13 -18.65 1.63
N VAL A 128 0.56 -19.69 1.03
CA VAL A 128 1.10 -21.05 1.04
C VAL A 128 1.47 -21.39 -0.40
N TYR A 129 2.71 -21.77 -0.63
CA TYR A 129 3.17 -22.17 -1.95
C TYR A 129 3.91 -23.50 -1.90
N ARG A 130 3.85 -24.23 -3.00
CA ARG A 130 4.66 -25.42 -3.21
C ARG A 130 5.89 -25.01 -4.02
N ASP A 131 7.06 -25.39 -3.56
CA ASP A 131 8.32 -25.11 -4.22
C ASP A 131 8.65 -26.25 -5.20
N GLY A 132 8.63 -25.93 -6.50
CA GLY A 132 8.80 -26.92 -7.56
C GLY A 132 7.61 -27.86 -7.78
N LYS A 133 7.75 -28.81 -8.69
CA LYS A 133 6.67 -29.71 -9.14
C LYS A 133 6.20 -30.68 -8.05
N GLU A 134 7.13 -31.23 -7.27
CA GLU A 134 6.87 -32.20 -6.19
C GLU A 134 7.52 -31.77 -4.86
N GLY A 135 7.85 -30.47 -4.75
CA GLY A 135 8.60 -29.94 -3.63
C GLY A 135 7.77 -29.70 -2.37
N THR A 136 8.47 -29.21 -1.36
CA THR A 136 7.92 -28.89 -0.05
C THR A 136 6.97 -27.69 -0.13
N HIS A 137 5.95 -27.71 0.70
CA HIS A 137 5.07 -26.56 0.90
C HIS A 137 5.66 -25.62 1.95
N TYR A 138 5.65 -24.34 1.64
CA TYR A 138 6.11 -23.28 2.52
C TYR A 138 4.98 -22.31 2.82
N ILE A 139 4.99 -21.78 4.02
CA ILE A 139 4.08 -20.73 4.47
C ILE A 139 4.90 -19.45 4.61
N LYS A 140 4.38 -18.36 4.09
CA LYS A 140 5.04 -17.05 4.14
C LYS A 140 4.03 -15.96 4.40
N ARG A 141 4.45 -14.98 5.18
CA ARG A 141 3.71 -13.75 5.47
C ARG A 141 4.60 -12.57 5.11
N PHE A 142 4.11 -11.67 4.27
CA PHE A 142 4.97 -10.57 3.77
C PHE A 142 4.18 -9.32 3.44
N ALA A 143 4.88 -8.17 3.43
CA ALA A 143 4.39 -6.90 2.93
C ALA A 143 5.19 -6.46 1.71
N VAL A 144 4.55 -5.78 0.78
CA VAL A 144 5.21 -5.18 -0.39
C VAL A 144 5.20 -3.67 -0.19
N THR A 145 6.35 -3.10 0.19
CA THR A 145 6.45 -1.68 0.55
C THR A 145 7.15 -0.84 -0.51
N SER A 146 8.16 -1.41 -1.19
CA SER A 146 8.97 -0.72 -2.19
C SER A 146 9.35 -1.66 -3.32
N VAL A 147 9.08 -1.23 -4.55
CA VAL A 147 9.33 -2.00 -5.77
C VAL A 147 9.70 -1.07 -6.92
N VAL A 148 10.33 -1.62 -7.93
CA VAL A 148 10.55 -0.97 -9.22
C VAL A 148 9.41 -1.36 -10.14
N ARG A 149 8.79 -0.38 -10.81
CA ARG A 149 7.72 -0.59 -11.78
C ARG A 149 8.18 -1.49 -12.93
N ASP A 150 7.28 -2.34 -13.41
CA ASP A 150 7.47 -3.26 -14.53
C ASP A 150 8.63 -4.26 -14.36
N ARG A 151 9.10 -4.45 -13.12
CA ARG A 151 10.06 -5.49 -12.77
C ARG A 151 9.32 -6.67 -12.13
N GLU A 152 9.68 -7.88 -12.54
CA GLU A 152 9.18 -9.11 -11.93
C GLU A 152 9.93 -9.42 -10.64
N TYR A 153 9.17 -9.85 -9.64
CA TYR A 153 9.65 -10.34 -8.35
C TYR A 153 9.02 -11.71 -8.08
N ASP A 154 9.60 -12.47 -7.16
CA ASP A 154 9.11 -13.79 -6.81
C ASP A 154 8.79 -13.90 -5.31
N VAL A 155 7.61 -14.41 -5.01
CA VAL A 155 7.18 -14.74 -3.64
C VAL A 155 7.77 -16.07 -3.19
N THR A 156 8.01 -16.98 -4.13
CA THR A 156 8.57 -18.30 -3.91
C THR A 156 10.11 -18.26 -3.81
N GLN A 157 10.77 -19.40 -3.88
CA GLN A 157 12.24 -19.48 -3.95
C GLN A 157 12.78 -19.40 -5.37
N GLY A 158 11.90 -19.26 -6.38
CA GLY A 158 12.26 -19.17 -7.78
C GLY A 158 12.51 -20.54 -8.43
N THR A 159 12.17 -21.64 -7.76
CA THR A 159 12.26 -22.98 -8.35
C THR A 159 11.23 -23.13 -9.46
N PRO A 160 11.61 -23.66 -10.66
CA PRO A 160 10.66 -23.91 -11.73
C PRO A 160 9.48 -24.78 -11.28
N ASP A 161 8.29 -24.53 -11.85
CA ASP A 161 7.02 -25.19 -11.50
C ASP A 161 6.53 -24.97 -10.06
N SER A 162 7.06 -23.97 -9.36
CA SER A 162 6.51 -23.51 -8.10
C SER A 162 5.09 -22.98 -8.31
N ARG A 163 4.23 -23.14 -7.29
CA ARG A 163 2.83 -22.74 -7.40
C ARG A 163 2.26 -22.28 -6.07
N ILE A 164 1.57 -21.16 -6.09
CA ILE A 164 0.76 -20.70 -4.97
C ILE A 164 -0.47 -21.62 -4.83
N VAL A 165 -0.65 -22.18 -3.64
CA VAL A 165 -1.77 -23.05 -3.28
C VAL A 165 -2.85 -22.27 -2.55
N TYR A 166 -2.44 -21.33 -1.70
CA TYR A 166 -3.32 -20.48 -0.91
C TYR A 166 -2.78 -19.05 -0.89
N PHE A 167 -3.67 -18.08 -0.99
CA PHE A 167 -3.31 -16.66 -0.99
C PHE A 167 -4.43 -15.80 -0.44
N THR A 168 -4.11 -14.88 0.48
CA THR A 168 -5.00 -13.82 0.92
C THR A 168 -4.26 -12.50 1.06
N ALA A 169 -4.99 -11.40 0.85
CA ALA A 169 -4.50 -10.03 1.03
C ALA A 169 -5.29 -9.38 2.17
N ASN A 170 -4.61 -8.95 3.21
CA ASN A 170 -5.19 -8.45 4.45
C ASN A 170 -4.82 -6.97 4.65
N PRO A 171 -5.71 -6.01 4.30
CA PRO A 171 -5.40 -4.58 4.35
C PRO A 171 -5.10 -4.02 5.75
N ASN A 172 -5.54 -4.71 6.79
CA ASN A 172 -5.31 -4.32 8.19
C ASN A 172 -4.33 -5.26 8.90
N GLY A 173 -3.65 -6.14 8.15
CA GLY A 173 -2.66 -7.05 8.69
C GLY A 173 -3.24 -8.23 9.48
N GLU A 174 -4.51 -8.59 9.24
CA GLU A 174 -5.14 -9.73 9.90
C GLU A 174 -4.34 -11.01 9.65
N ALA A 175 -4.32 -11.86 10.66
CA ALA A 175 -3.79 -13.20 10.57
C ALA A 175 -4.94 -14.19 10.71
N GLU A 176 -5.03 -15.07 9.76
CA GLU A 176 -6.04 -16.11 9.69
C GLU A 176 -5.46 -17.47 10.10
N VAL A 177 -6.34 -18.35 10.53
CA VAL A 177 -6.01 -19.75 10.78
C VAL A 177 -6.58 -20.58 9.63
N ILE A 178 -5.71 -21.34 8.95
CA ILE A 178 -6.13 -22.20 7.86
C ILE A 178 -6.12 -23.67 8.28
N LYS A 179 -7.11 -24.40 7.80
CA LYS A 179 -7.17 -25.86 7.96
C LYS A 179 -6.56 -26.53 6.73
N VAL A 180 -5.48 -27.25 6.94
CA VAL A 180 -4.77 -27.98 5.89
C VAL A 180 -5.21 -29.45 5.90
N THR A 181 -5.66 -29.94 4.75
CA THR A 181 -5.99 -31.34 4.55
C THR A 181 -5.06 -31.94 3.51
N LEU A 182 -4.25 -32.91 3.91
CA LEU A 182 -3.33 -33.61 3.02
C LEU A 182 -4.02 -34.80 2.34
N LYS A 183 -3.56 -35.17 1.15
CA LYS A 183 -3.99 -36.42 0.51
C LYS A 183 -3.55 -37.59 1.38
N PRO A 184 -4.44 -38.57 1.63
CA PRO A 184 -4.08 -39.76 2.38
C PRO A 184 -2.87 -40.47 1.77
N ASN A 185 -1.88 -40.79 2.62
CA ASN A 185 -0.69 -41.53 2.24
C ASN A 185 -0.33 -42.44 3.45
N PRO A 186 0.00 -43.71 3.25
CA PRO A 186 0.33 -44.65 4.36
C PRO A 186 1.46 -44.19 5.28
N ARG A 187 2.31 -43.25 4.80
CA ARG A 187 3.43 -42.71 5.57
C ARG A 187 3.06 -41.45 6.38
N ILE A 188 1.88 -40.88 6.16
CA ILE A 188 1.44 -39.64 6.83
C ILE A 188 0.50 -40.00 8.00
N ARG A 189 0.91 -39.70 9.23
CA ARG A 189 0.11 -39.96 10.42
C ARG A 189 -0.96 -38.89 10.67
N ARG A 190 -0.69 -37.64 10.32
CA ARG A 190 -1.59 -36.51 10.55
C ARG A 190 -2.01 -35.91 9.21
N ILE A 191 -3.25 -36.18 8.81
CA ILE A 191 -3.78 -35.74 7.51
C ILE A 191 -4.41 -34.33 7.60
N ILE A 192 -4.93 -33.95 8.76
CA ILE A 192 -5.60 -32.69 9.00
C ILE A 192 -4.88 -31.95 10.11
N PHE A 193 -4.54 -30.71 9.90
CA PHE A 193 -3.95 -29.82 10.91
C PHE A 193 -4.31 -28.37 10.60
N GLU A 194 -4.14 -27.51 11.58
CA GLU A 194 -4.37 -26.08 11.47
C GLU A 194 -3.02 -25.35 11.51
N GLU A 195 -2.91 -24.33 10.69
CA GLU A 195 -1.76 -23.42 10.64
C GLU A 195 -2.24 -22.00 10.89
N ASP A 196 -1.64 -21.34 11.88
CA ASP A 196 -1.95 -20.00 12.30
C ASP A 196 -0.92 -19.01 11.74
N PHE A 197 -1.35 -18.15 10.82
CA PHE A 197 -0.50 -17.14 10.25
C PHE A 197 0.01 -16.11 11.27
N SER A 198 -0.64 -15.96 12.44
CA SER A 198 -0.16 -15.05 13.49
C SER A 198 1.20 -15.46 14.07
N GLN A 199 1.54 -16.75 13.99
CA GLN A 199 2.81 -17.29 14.45
C GLN A 199 3.95 -17.10 13.44
N ILE A 200 3.65 -16.58 12.24
CA ILE A 200 4.62 -16.41 11.15
C ILE A 200 5.07 -14.96 11.10
N ASN A 201 6.37 -14.75 11.20
CA ASN A 201 6.97 -13.41 11.09
C ASN A 201 6.76 -12.82 9.70
N ILE A 202 6.43 -11.54 9.67
CA ILE A 202 6.30 -10.76 8.43
C ILE A 202 7.71 -10.53 7.85
N LYS A 203 7.87 -10.80 6.57
CA LYS A 203 9.10 -10.55 5.80
C LYS A 203 8.96 -9.33 4.92
#